data_2397f01f8773748d5a2953e2ca00172a
#
_entry.id   2397f01f8773748d5a2953e2ca00172a
#
_cell.length_a   1.000
_cell.length_b   1.000
_cell.length_c   1.000
_cell.angle_alpha   90.00
_cell.angle_beta   90.00
_cell.angle_gamma   90.00
#
_symmetry.space_group_name_H-M   'P 1'
#
loop_
_entity.id
_entity.type
_entity.pdbx_description
1 polymer ?
#
loop_
_entity_poly.entity_id
_entity_poly.type
_entity_poly.pdbx_seq_one_letter_code
_entity_poly.pdbx_strand_id
1 'polypeptide(L)'
;MFDISTVQLDWQGLNLKLETGLFARQADGAVVATLGSTSVLCTVCASKNSDPTIDFFPLSVHYIEKAYAAGKIPGGFFKREGRPSEIEILNSRLIDRPMRPLFHKSFKNET
;
A
#
# COMPACT_ATOMS: atom_id res chain seq x y z
N MET A 1 -11.78 -17.63 -11.26
CA MET A 1 -12.63 -16.43 -11.44
C MET A 1 -12.34 -15.44 -10.31
N PHE A 2 -12.33 -14.16 -10.62
CA PHE A 2 -12.01 -13.12 -9.64
C PHE A 2 -13.29 -12.60 -9.01
N ASP A 3 -13.30 -12.53 -7.67
CA ASP A 3 -14.37 -11.85 -6.94
C ASP A 3 -13.99 -10.38 -6.81
N ILE A 4 -14.40 -9.59 -7.78
CA ILE A 4 -14.08 -8.16 -7.81
C ILE A 4 -15.21 -7.40 -7.14
N SER A 5 -14.87 -6.65 -6.09
CA SER A 5 -15.81 -5.76 -5.41
C SER A 5 -15.39 -4.32 -5.66
N THR A 6 -16.37 -3.49 -5.99
CA THR A 6 -16.13 -2.08 -6.31
C THR A 6 -17.05 -1.22 -5.48
N VAL A 7 -16.49 -0.18 -4.87
CA VAL A 7 -17.24 0.85 -4.14
C VAL A 7 -16.86 2.21 -4.71
N GLN A 8 -17.87 3.03 -4.98
CA GLN A 8 -17.66 4.38 -5.48
C GLN A 8 -18.32 5.36 -4.51
N LEU A 9 -17.66 6.47 -4.26
CA LEU A 9 -18.22 7.53 -3.44
C LEU A 9 -17.81 8.90 -3.98
N ASP A 10 -18.65 9.91 -3.73
CA ASP A 10 -18.36 11.28 -4.07
C ASP A 10 -17.62 11.91 -2.89
N TRP A 11 -16.37 12.29 -3.13
CA TRP A 11 -15.52 12.90 -2.10
C TRP A 11 -15.08 14.27 -2.59
N GLN A 12 -15.62 15.31 -1.96
CA GLN A 12 -15.31 16.70 -2.31
C GLN A 12 -15.51 17.02 -3.80
N GLY A 13 -16.59 16.49 -4.37
CA GLY A 13 -16.91 16.69 -5.79
C GLY A 13 -16.15 15.80 -6.75
N LEU A 14 -15.29 14.90 -6.25
CA LEU A 14 -14.55 13.94 -7.05
C LEU A 14 -15.05 12.52 -6.78
N ASN A 15 -15.05 11.71 -7.83
CA ASN A 15 -15.47 10.31 -7.71
C ASN A 15 -14.28 9.47 -7.26
N LEU A 16 -14.32 8.99 -6.01
CA LEU A 16 -13.33 8.07 -5.47
C LEU A 16 -13.83 6.64 -5.67
N LYS A 17 -13.04 5.84 -6.36
CA LYS A 17 -13.36 4.45 -6.66
C LYS A 17 -12.40 3.53 -5.91
N LEU A 18 -12.93 2.57 -5.18
CA LEU A 18 -12.16 1.56 -4.47
C LEU A 18 -12.50 0.19 -5.04
N GLU A 19 -11.48 -0.55 -5.48
CA GLU A 19 -11.65 -1.90 -6.03
C GLU A 19 -10.79 -2.89 -5.26
N THR A 20 -11.32 -4.08 -5.04
CA THR A 20 -10.58 -5.18 -4.44
C THR A 20 -10.83 -6.46 -5.21
N GLY A 21 -9.89 -7.41 -5.15
CA GLY A 21 -10.02 -8.73 -5.77
C GLY A 21 -9.45 -8.85 -7.16
N LEU A 22 -9.01 -7.74 -7.80
CA LEU A 22 -8.46 -7.76 -9.16
C LEU A 22 -6.93 -7.89 -9.18
N PHE A 23 -6.25 -7.13 -8.33
CA PHE A 23 -4.78 -7.10 -8.28
C PHE A 23 -4.25 -7.65 -6.96
N ALA A 24 -3.00 -8.08 -6.96
CA ALA A 24 -2.27 -8.53 -5.78
C ALA A 24 -3.04 -9.60 -4.99
N ARG A 25 -3.51 -10.62 -5.68
CA ARG A 25 -4.40 -11.63 -5.08
C ARG A 25 -3.70 -12.53 -4.07
N GLN A 26 -2.37 -12.57 -4.07
CA GLN A 26 -1.60 -13.33 -3.10
C GLN A 26 -1.38 -12.57 -1.79
N ALA A 27 -1.65 -11.27 -1.77
CA ALA A 27 -1.60 -10.50 -0.53
C ALA A 27 -2.79 -10.82 0.36
N ASP A 28 -2.63 -10.64 1.67
CA ASP A 28 -3.72 -10.84 2.63
C ASP A 28 -4.85 -9.84 2.40
N GLY A 29 -4.52 -8.64 1.96
CA GLY A 29 -5.49 -7.66 1.53
C GLY A 29 -4.92 -6.76 0.45
N ALA A 30 -5.75 -6.33 -0.47
CA ALA A 30 -5.34 -5.44 -1.55
C ALA A 30 -6.51 -4.57 -2.00
N VAL A 31 -6.25 -3.29 -2.19
CA VAL A 31 -7.25 -2.33 -2.68
C VAL A 31 -6.59 -1.40 -3.68
N VAL A 32 -7.28 -1.15 -4.78
CA VAL A 32 -6.89 -0.11 -5.74
C VAL A 32 -7.81 1.08 -5.54
N ALA A 33 -7.23 2.22 -5.21
CA ALA A 33 -7.96 3.48 -5.05
C ALA A 33 -7.70 4.36 -6.27
N THR A 34 -8.75 4.83 -6.90
CA THR A 34 -8.66 5.69 -8.09
C THR A 34 -9.42 6.98 -7.84
N LEU A 35 -8.75 8.10 -8.03
CA LEU A 35 -9.34 9.43 -7.93
C LEU A 35 -8.92 10.23 -9.16
N GLY A 36 -9.86 10.50 -10.06
CA GLY A 36 -9.53 11.13 -11.34
C GLY A 36 -8.60 10.24 -12.16
N SER A 37 -7.43 10.75 -12.52
CA SER A 37 -6.41 10.01 -13.26
C SER A 37 -5.33 9.42 -12.36
N THR A 38 -5.48 9.53 -11.04
CA THR A 38 -4.51 9.02 -10.07
C THR A 38 -4.99 7.69 -9.51
N SER A 39 -4.11 6.69 -9.52
CA SER A 39 -4.41 5.36 -8.97
C SER A 39 -3.33 4.94 -8.00
N VAL A 40 -3.74 4.36 -6.88
CA VAL A 40 -2.85 3.84 -5.84
C VAL A 40 -3.23 2.40 -5.54
N LEU A 41 -2.27 1.51 -5.58
CA LEU A 41 -2.45 0.12 -5.15
C LEU A 41 -1.93 -0.01 -3.72
N CYS A 42 -2.81 -0.41 -2.81
CA CYS A 42 -2.47 -0.67 -1.41
C CYS A 42 -2.56 -2.16 -1.15
N THR A 43 -1.50 -2.73 -0.61
CA THR A 43 -1.48 -4.15 -0.23
C THR A 43 -1.02 -4.30 1.20
N VAL A 44 -1.50 -5.35 1.85
CA VAL A 44 -1.08 -5.69 3.20
C VAL A 44 -0.88 -7.19 3.32
N CYS A 45 0.20 -7.57 3.98
CA CYS A 45 0.49 -8.96 4.31
C CYS A 45 0.92 -9.02 5.77
N ALA A 46 0.41 -9.99 6.50
CA ALA A 46 0.79 -10.21 7.89
C ALA A 46 1.25 -11.65 8.06
N SER A 47 2.27 -11.86 8.89
CA SER A 47 2.70 -13.22 9.21
C SER A 47 1.63 -13.92 10.06
N LYS A 48 1.51 -15.22 9.91
CA LYS A 48 0.51 -16.00 10.66
C LYS A 48 0.89 -16.20 12.12
N ASN A 49 2.18 -16.16 12.41
CA ASN A 49 2.71 -16.38 13.74
C ASN A 49 3.40 -15.12 14.24
N SER A 50 3.24 -14.84 15.54
CA SER A 50 3.97 -13.76 16.19
C SER A 50 5.19 -14.32 16.90
N ASP A 51 6.27 -13.53 16.96
CA ASP A 51 7.45 -13.87 17.73
C ASP A 51 7.25 -13.45 19.19
N PRO A 52 7.22 -14.37 20.15
CA PRO A 52 6.98 -14.01 21.55
C PRO A 52 8.11 -13.20 22.19
N THR A 53 9.28 -13.14 21.54
CA THR A 53 10.41 -12.37 22.05
C THR A 53 10.35 -10.90 21.68
N ILE A 54 9.41 -10.50 20.82
CA ILE A 54 9.27 -9.12 20.35
C ILE A 54 8.26 -8.38 21.23
N ASP A 55 8.68 -7.22 21.76
CA ASP A 55 7.85 -6.38 22.62
C ASP A 55 7.13 -5.27 21.85
N PHE A 56 7.36 -5.15 20.55
CA PHE A 56 6.79 -4.10 19.72
C PHE A 56 6.06 -4.69 18.53
N PHE A 57 5.23 -3.87 17.89
CA PHE A 57 4.54 -4.26 16.67
C PHE A 57 5.46 -4.04 15.47
N PRO A 58 5.91 -5.11 14.80
CA PRO A 58 6.82 -4.98 13.66
C PRO A 58 6.06 -4.63 12.38
N LEU A 59 5.62 -3.39 12.28
CA LEU A 59 4.95 -2.85 11.11
C LEU A 59 5.94 -2.14 10.22
N SER A 60 5.96 -2.50 8.94
CA SER A 60 6.75 -1.82 7.92
C SER A 60 5.82 -1.28 6.84
N VAL A 61 5.94 0.00 6.55
CA VAL A 61 5.16 0.66 5.50
C VAL A 61 6.11 1.13 4.41
N HIS A 62 5.80 0.76 3.18
CA HIS A 62 6.58 1.16 2.00
C HIS A 62 5.67 1.89 1.02
N TYR A 63 6.13 3.02 0.53
CA TYR A 63 5.47 3.79 -0.53
C TYR A 63 6.44 3.95 -1.68
N ILE A 64 6.02 3.57 -2.87
CA ILE A 64 6.86 3.62 -4.06
C ILE A 64 6.01 4.13 -5.23
N GLU A 65 6.57 5.02 -6.01
CA GLU A 65 5.96 5.48 -7.25
C GLU A 65 6.53 4.68 -8.40
N LYS A 66 5.64 4.04 -9.17
CA LYS A 66 6.05 3.18 -10.28
C LYS A 66 5.96 3.93 -11.60
N ALA A 67 7.10 4.04 -12.28
CA ALA A 67 7.17 4.72 -13.57
C ALA A 67 6.26 4.07 -14.62
N TYR A 68 6.11 2.74 -14.58
CA TYR A 68 5.25 2.05 -15.53
C TYR A 68 3.77 2.43 -15.41
N ALA A 69 3.32 2.89 -14.24
CA ALA A 69 1.94 3.35 -14.05
C ALA A 69 1.64 4.60 -14.88
N ALA A 70 2.65 5.40 -15.21
CA ALA A 70 2.55 6.54 -16.09
C ALA A 70 2.96 6.20 -17.53
N GLY A 71 3.21 4.93 -17.83
CA GLY A 71 3.69 4.51 -19.14
C GLY A 71 5.11 4.92 -19.46
N LYS A 72 5.91 5.15 -18.44
CA LYS A 72 7.29 5.63 -18.60
C LYS A 72 8.32 4.60 -18.15
N ILE A 73 9.49 4.70 -18.72
CA ILE A 73 10.64 3.91 -18.29
C ILE A 73 11.46 4.77 -17.32
N PRO A 74 11.91 4.22 -16.18
CA PRO A 74 12.74 4.98 -15.24
C PRO A 74 13.98 5.55 -15.91
N GLY A 75 14.33 6.76 -15.54
CA GLY A 75 15.59 7.38 -15.99
C GLY A 75 16.80 6.78 -15.30
N GLY A 76 17.98 7.26 -15.69
CA GLY A 76 19.22 6.82 -15.09
C GLY A 76 19.93 5.74 -15.87
N PHE A 77 21.10 5.37 -15.40
CA PHE A 77 22.01 4.48 -16.12
C PHE A 77 21.39 3.09 -16.37
N PHE A 78 20.73 2.54 -15.36
CA PHE A 78 20.19 1.18 -15.46
C PHE A 78 18.79 1.11 -16.06
N LYS A 79 18.14 2.23 -16.29
CA LYS A 79 16.76 2.32 -16.82
C LYS A 79 15.77 1.43 -16.09
N ARG A 80 15.90 1.36 -14.78
CA ARG A 80 15.00 0.63 -13.88
C ARG A 80 14.85 1.38 -12.58
N GLU A 81 13.80 1.07 -11.85
CA GLU A 81 13.57 1.69 -10.56
C GLU A 81 14.62 1.23 -9.56
N GLY A 82 15.26 2.18 -8.90
CA GLY A 82 16.27 1.92 -7.90
C GLY A 82 15.69 1.95 -6.50
N ARG A 83 16.49 2.46 -5.56
CA ARG A 83 16.06 2.62 -4.18
C ARG A 83 14.97 3.68 -4.07
N PRO A 84 14.07 3.58 -3.07
CA PRO A 84 13.09 4.63 -2.83
C PRO A 84 13.76 5.99 -2.63
N SER A 85 13.16 7.04 -3.20
CA SER A 85 13.61 8.40 -3.01
C SER A 85 13.32 8.90 -1.59
N GLU A 86 13.91 10.02 -1.20
CA GLU A 86 13.63 10.63 0.10
C GLU A 86 12.16 10.97 0.26
N ILE A 87 11.51 11.45 -0.82
CA ILE A 87 10.09 11.78 -0.80
C ILE A 87 9.25 10.52 -0.57
N GLU A 88 9.60 9.42 -1.23
CA GLU A 88 8.90 8.15 -1.05
C GLU A 88 9.06 7.61 0.38
N ILE A 89 10.25 7.71 0.94
CA ILE A 89 10.49 7.31 2.33
C ILE A 89 9.69 8.18 3.30
N LEU A 90 9.63 9.48 3.06
CA LEU A 90 8.87 10.40 3.89
C LEU A 90 7.37 10.10 3.82
N ASN A 91 6.84 9.82 2.62
CA ASN A 91 5.45 9.43 2.44
C ASN A 91 5.14 8.12 3.14
N SER A 92 6.07 7.17 3.16
CA SER A 92 5.91 5.92 3.91
C SER A 92 5.71 6.20 5.40
N ARG A 93 6.47 7.13 5.96
CA ARG A 93 6.34 7.52 7.37
C ARG A 93 5.03 8.25 7.64
N LEU A 94 4.55 9.07 6.70
CA LEU A 94 3.28 9.77 6.83
C LEU A 94 2.10 8.79 6.80
N ILE A 95 2.21 7.67 6.08
CA ILE A 95 1.20 6.62 6.07
C ILE A 95 1.26 5.81 7.36
N ASP A 96 2.45 5.46 7.83
CA ASP A 96 2.66 4.66 9.05
C ASP A 96 2.06 5.36 10.28
N ARG A 97 2.32 6.63 10.43
CA ARG A 97 1.99 7.38 11.64
C ARG A 97 0.51 7.30 12.06
N PRO A 98 -0.48 7.50 11.15
CA PRO A 98 -1.89 7.37 11.52
C PRO A 98 -2.36 5.93 11.62
N MET A 99 -1.69 4.98 10.97
CA MET A 99 -2.11 3.58 10.93
C MET A 99 -1.71 2.79 12.15
N ARG A 100 -0.49 3.03 12.66
CA ARG A 100 0.08 2.22 13.73
C ARG A 100 -0.79 2.17 14.99
N PRO A 101 -1.38 3.29 15.46
CA PRO A 101 -2.25 3.25 16.65
C PRO A 101 -3.57 2.52 16.45
N LEU A 102 -3.98 2.25 15.21
CA LEU A 102 -5.25 1.58 14.92
C LEU A 102 -5.20 0.08 15.20
N PHE A 103 -4.01 -0.50 15.29
CA PHE A 103 -3.86 -1.91 15.59
C PHE A 103 -4.01 -2.18 17.08
N HIS A 104 -4.58 -3.35 17.41
CA HIS A 104 -4.73 -3.75 18.80
C HIS A 104 -3.37 -3.93 19.46
N LYS A 105 -3.26 -3.58 20.75
CA LYS A 105 -2.00 -3.63 21.49
C LYS A 105 -1.39 -5.03 21.52
N SER A 106 -2.21 -6.07 21.49
CA SER A 106 -1.73 -7.45 21.52
C SER A 106 -1.37 -7.98 20.13
N PHE A 107 -1.62 -7.22 19.06
CA PHE A 107 -1.26 -7.64 17.72
C PHE A 107 0.21 -7.36 17.47
N LYS A 108 0.99 -8.44 17.38
CA LYS A 108 2.45 -8.35 17.19
C LYS A 108 2.94 -9.17 16.01
N ASN A 109 2.05 -9.53 15.10
CA ASN A 109 2.43 -10.24 13.89
C ASN A 109 3.14 -9.27 12.94
N GLU A 110 4.21 -9.72 12.33
CA GLU A 110 4.94 -8.91 11.35
C GLU A 110 4.02 -8.57 10.18
N THR A 111 3.94 -7.29 9.86
CA THR A 111 3.00 -6.78 8.83
C THR A 111 3.70 -5.84 7.87
#